data_ae694fc59f3d3597959d9236bc2e1783
#
_entry.id   ae694fc59f3d3597959d9236bc2e1783
#
_cell.length_a   1.000
_cell.length_b   1.000
_cell.length_c   1.000
_cell.angle_alpha   90.00
_cell.angle_beta   90.00
_cell.angle_gamma   90.00
#
_symmetry.space_group_name_H-M   'P 1'
#
loop_
_entity.id
_entity.type
_entity.pdbx_description
1 polymer ?
#
loop_
_entity_poly.entity_id
_entity_poly.type
_entity_poly.pdbx_seq_one_letter_code
_entity_poly.pdbx_strand_id
1 'polypeptide(L)'
;MKIVVLKFGGTSVGTVERIKKVANIITSYIKKRYKVIVVSSAMSGVTNDLIKKSKKLSNNFNLSEYDVLVSSGEQMSCALISGRLNHIGYKSQSWMGWQVPILTKGNHGSSRIIKIYKKRIINFLKNGGIPVIAGFQGISPDRRITTLGRGGSDASAIMIAQFFKAEKCIIYTDVEGVYTTDPRMIRDSKKIKVISYEEMLEMSSLGAKVMQPISIQDARLNRIDINVKSSFKNKTGTLITKRKNIFRNKIITGISFTKNDAKVSLVGVKDRPGVAASIFKPLSENSINVDMVVQNISANGKETDLTFTIKSEDIKKTEKLLKNNKKIKFRDLLINKNVSKISIIGVGMITTPGVTYRMFQALAKKQINIQVISTSEIKISVLINKKYTQKAVAILHKEFKLNN
;
A
#
# COMPACT_ATOMS: atom_id res chain seq x y z
N MET A 1 18.36 25.36 1.37
CA MET A 1 17.81 25.02 0.03
C MET A 1 16.48 24.35 0.24
N LYS A 2 15.35 24.93 -0.20
CA LYS A 2 14.02 24.33 -0.07
C LYS A 2 13.85 23.24 -1.12
N ILE A 3 13.95 21.99 -0.73
CA ILE A 3 13.80 20.85 -1.63
C ILE A 3 12.38 20.31 -1.54
N VAL A 4 11.79 19.97 -2.69
CA VAL A 4 10.58 19.19 -2.79
C VAL A 4 10.83 17.94 -3.64
N VAL A 5 10.34 16.80 -3.18
CA VAL A 5 10.33 15.56 -3.96
C VAL A 5 8.95 15.36 -4.56
N LEU A 6 8.88 15.24 -5.88
CA LEU A 6 7.65 14.99 -6.63
C LEU A 6 7.73 13.61 -7.26
N LYS A 7 6.86 12.70 -6.83
CA LYS A 7 6.77 11.37 -7.46
C LYS A 7 5.57 11.31 -8.38
N PHE A 8 5.75 10.79 -9.57
CA PHE A 8 4.67 10.56 -10.53
C PHE A 8 4.45 9.08 -10.76
N GLY A 9 3.21 8.61 -10.52
CA GLY A 9 2.79 7.22 -10.74
C GLY A 9 2.64 6.90 -12.23
N GLY A 10 2.57 5.63 -12.58
CA GLY A 10 2.53 5.17 -13.98
C GLY A 10 1.37 5.75 -14.78
N THR A 11 0.20 5.91 -14.17
CA THR A 11 -0.95 6.58 -14.80
C THR A 11 -0.71 8.06 -15.08
N SER A 12 0.08 8.73 -14.23
CA SER A 12 0.46 10.15 -14.40
C SER A 12 1.39 10.38 -15.58
N VAL A 13 2.19 9.38 -15.95
CA VAL A 13 3.17 9.42 -17.05
C VAL A 13 2.79 8.49 -18.21
N GLY A 14 1.55 8.00 -18.24
CA GLY A 14 1.11 6.93 -19.13
C GLY A 14 1.04 7.29 -20.62
N THR A 15 1.05 8.57 -20.99
CA THR A 15 1.10 9.03 -22.39
C THR A 15 1.99 10.27 -22.52
N VAL A 16 2.36 10.60 -23.76
CA VAL A 16 3.16 11.82 -24.06
C VAL A 16 2.45 13.09 -23.59
N GLU A 17 1.12 13.19 -23.78
CA GLU A 17 0.33 14.34 -23.34
C GLU A 17 0.33 14.48 -21.81
N ARG A 18 0.35 13.35 -21.08
CA ARG A 18 0.48 13.35 -19.62
C ARG A 18 1.85 13.78 -19.16
N ILE A 19 2.91 13.37 -19.87
CA ILE A 19 4.28 13.84 -19.60
C ILE A 19 4.39 15.35 -19.79
N LYS A 20 3.74 15.95 -20.79
CA LYS A 20 3.65 17.40 -20.95
C LYS A 20 2.99 18.06 -19.72
N LYS A 21 1.88 17.50 -19.21
CA LYS A 21 1.22 17.99 -17.99
C LYS A 21 2.10 17.85 -16.75
N VAL A 22 2.81 16.72 -16.61
CA VAL A 22 3.78 16.50 -15.54
C VAL A 22 4.88 17.56 -15.55
N ALA A 23 5.44 17.90 -16.71
CA ALA A 23 6.41 18.98 -16.84
C ALA A 23 5.85 20.33 -16.34
N ASN A 24 4.60 20.66 -16.64
CA ASN A 24 3.93 21.87 -16.14
C ASN A 24 3.76 21.85 -14.61
N ILE A 25 3.45 20.69 -14.01
CA ILE A 25 3.41 20.55 -12.56
C ILE A 25 4.78 20.79 -11.96
N ILE A 26 5.84 20.18 -12.50
CA ILE A 26 7.23 20.35 -12.03
C ILE A 26 7.62 21.84 -12.06
N THR A 27 7.41 22.50 -13.19
CA THR A 27 7.77 23.92 -13.36
C THR A 27 7.01 24.85 -12.42
N SER A 28 5.78 24.49 -12.04
CA SER A 28 5.01 25.25 -11.05
C SER A 28 5.67 25.31 -9.67
N TYR A 29 6.40 24.27 -9.26
CA TYR A 29 7.16 24.28 -8.02
C TYR A 29 8.46 25.06 -8.13
N ILE A 30 9.09 25.05 -9.30
CA ILE A 30 10.28 25.88 -9.57
C ILE A 30 9.91 27.37 -9.48
N LYS A 31 8.78 27.77 -10.08
CA LYS A 31 8.24 29.15 -9.95
C LYS A 31 7.99 29.56 -8.50
N LYS A 32 7.69 28.58 -7.60
CA LYS A 32 7.56 28.77 -6.15
C LYS A 32 8.91 28.70 -5.42
N ARG A 33 10.03 28.81 -6.13
CA ARG A 33 11.40 28.79 -5.61
C ARG A 33 11.84 27.50 -4.90
N TYR A 34 11.20 26.35 -5.21
CA TYR A 34 11.68 25.05 -4.77
C TYR A 34 12.77 24.53 -5.68
N LYS A 35 13.75 23.81 -5.10
CA LYS A 35 14.60 22.88 -5.83
C LYS A 35 13.86 21.54 -5.92
N VAL A 36 13.60 21.09 -7.13
CA VAL A 36 12.73 19.95 -7.40
C VAL A 36 13.55 18.72 -7.69
N ILE A 37 13.26 17.61 -6.99
CA ILE A 37 13.70 16.27 -7.34
C ILE A 37 12.46 15.53 -7.84
N VAL A 38 12.54 14.95 -9.01
CA VAL A 38 11.45 14.14 -9.59
C VAL A 38 11.77 12.67 -9.44
N VAL A 39 10.76 11.87 -9.05
CA VAL A 39 10.84 10.40 -9.07
C VAL A 39 9.75 9.88 -10.00
N SER A 40 10.14 9.12 -11.01
CA SER A 40 9.19 8.56 -11.98
C SER A 40 9.00 7.06 -11.82
N SER A 41 7.75 6.62 -11.94
CA SER A 41 7.40 5.23 -12.21
C SER A 41 7.48 4.94 -13.70
N ALA A 42 7.51 3.66 -14.08
CA ALA A 42 7.28 3.24 -15.46
C ALA A 42 5.91 3.75 -15.97
N MET A 43 5.78 3.94 -17.26
CA MET A 43 4.49 4.25 -17.88
C MET A 43 3.47 3.13 -17.61
N SER A 44 2.19 3.50 -17.55
CA SER A 44 1.10 2.55 -17.25
C SER A 44 1.13 1.35 -18.19
N GLY A 45 1.10 0.14 -17.63
CA GLY A 45 1.13 -1.12 -18.36
C GLY A 45 2.53 -1.68 -18.67
N VAL A 46 3.56 -0.83 -18.78
CA VAL A 46 4.92 -1.25 -19.21
C VAL A 46 5.50 -2.30 -18.28
N THR A 47 5.51 -2.08 -16.96
CA THR A 47 6.04 -3.07 -16.01
C THR A 47 5.31 -4.42 -16.11
N ASN A 48 3.97 -4.41 -16.29
CA ASN A 48 3.20 -5.64 -16.45
C ASN A 48 3.57 -6.39 -17.73
N ASP A 49 3.83 -5.67 -18.83
CA ASP A 49 4.23 -6.29 -20.10
C ASP A 49 5.64 -6.89 -20.02
N LEU A 50 6.56 -6.23 -19.32
CA LEU A 50 7.90 -6.76 -19.04
C LEU A 50 7.81 -8.05 -18.19
N ILE A 51 6.97 -8.05 -17.15
CA ILE A 51 6.70 -9.24 -16.32
C ILE A 51 6.10 -10.38 -17.15
N LYS A 52 5.17 -10.08 -18.07
CA LYS A 52 4.60 -11.10 -18.96
C LYS A 52 5.67 -11.70 -19.88
N LYS A 53 6.59 -10.89 -20.40
CA LYS A 53 7.70 -11.35 -21.24
C LYS A 53 8.61 -12.32 -20.48
N SER A 54 9.04 -11.99 -19.25
CA SER A 54 9.88 -12.89 -18.44
C SER A 54 9.19 -14.23 -18.16
N LYS A 55 7.89 -14.21 -17.81
CA LYS A 55 7.11 -15.42 -17.55
C LYS A 55 6.90 -16.30 -18.79
N LYS A 56 6.82 -15.70 -20.00
CA LYS A 56 6.74 -16.45 -21.25
C LYS A 56 8.06 -17.19 -21.59
N LEU A 57 9.20 -16.64 -21.15
CA LEU A 57 10.50 -17.27 -21.35
C LEU A 57 10.76 -18.38 -20.34
N SER A 58 10.41 -18.17 -19.06
CA SER A 58 10.61 -19.17 -18.01
C SER A 58 9.72 -18.89 -16.80
N ASN A 59 9.15 -19.95 -16.22
CA ASN A 59 8.47 -19.86 -14.93
C ASN A 59 9.43 -19.60 -13.77
N ASN A 60 10.72 -19.94 -13.93
CA ASN A 60 11.80 -19.73 -12.97
C ASN A 60 12.82 -18.72 -13.50
N PHE A 61 12.34 -17.59 -14.05
CA PHE A 61 13.20 -16.55 -14.58
C PHE A 61 14.14 -16.03 -13.49
N ASN A 62 15.43 -15.91 -13.82
CA ASN A 62 16.45 -15.45 -12.86
C ASN A 62 16.08 -14.06 -12.29
N LEU A 63 16.04 -13.93 -10.97
CA LEU A 63 15.57 -12.72 -10.31
C LEU A 63 16.48 -11.51 -10.51
N SER A 64 17.81 -11.69 -10.68
CA SER A 64 18.71 -10.58 -10.98
C SER A 64 18.49 -10.03 -12.39
N GLU A 65 18.20 -10.89 -13.36
CA GLU A 65 17.86 -10.47 -14.72
C GLU A 65 16.43 -9.91 -14.80
N TYR A 66 15.52 -10.43 -13.95
CA TYR A 66 14.20 -9.86 -13.79
C TYR A 66 14.27 -8.39 -13.31
N ASP A 67 15.11 -8.08 -12.34
CA ASP A 67 15.30 -6.72 -11.84
C ASP A 67 15.83 -5.78 -12.94
N VAL A 68 16.79 -6.24 -13.74
CA VAL A 68 17.29 -5.49 -14.90
C VAL A 68 16.16 -5.21 -15.89
N LEU A 69 15.39 -6.25 -16.24
CA LEU A 69 14.30 -6.15 -17.20
C LEU A 69 13.23 -5.15 -16.75
N VAL A 70 12.67 -5.35 -15.53
CA VAL A 70 11.53 -4.53 -15.10
C VAL A 70 11.91 -3.09 -14.77
N SER A 71 13.16 -2.82 -14.37
CA SER A 71 13.65 -1.46 -14.08
C SER A 71 13.80 -0.59 -15.34
N SER A 72 13.82 -1.16 -16.54
CA SER A 72 13.92 -0.41 -17.80
C SER A 72 12.71 0.49 -18.05
N GLY A 73 11.55 0.14 -17.50
CA GLY A 73 10.33 0.93 -17.67
C GLY A 73 10.43 2.33 -17.06
N GLU A 74 11.07 2.46 -15.90
CA GLU A 74 11.32 3.74 -15.23
C GLU A 74 12.39 4.57 -15.96
N GLN A 75 13.36 3.91 -16.58
CA GLN A 75 14.40 4.60 -17.37
C GLN A 75 13.78 5.33 -18.56
N MET A 76 12.86 4.69 -19.27
CA MET A 76 12.12 5.27 -20.39
C MET A 76 11.33 6.52 -19.94
N SER A 77 10.54 6.42 -18.89
CA SER A 77 9.72 7.55 -18.40
C SER A 77 10.58 8.72 -17.92
N CYS A 78 11.70 8.46 -17.25
CA CYS A 78 12.65 9.48 -16.81
C CYS A 78 13.26 10.25 -17.97
N ALA A 79 13.67 9.56 -19.03
CA ALA A 79 14.22 10.16 -20.23
C ALA A 79 13.21 11.09 -20.91
N LEU A 80 11.97 10.63 -21.05
CA LEU A 80 10.88 11.41 -21.66
C LEU A 80 10.53 12.67 -20.86
N ILE A 81 10.46 12.58 -19.52
CA ILE A 81 10.20 13.74 -18.66
C ILE A 81 11.37 14.73 -18.78
N SER A 82 12.60 14.24 -18.66
CA SER A 82 13.80 15.08 -18.71
C SER A 82 13.96 15.76 -20.07
N GLY A 83 13.76 15.02 -21.17
CA GLY A 83 13.76 15.58 -22.52
C GLY A 83 12.69 16.66 -22.73
N ARG A 84 11.47 16.45 -22.19
CA ARG A 84 10.42 17.48 -22.24
C ARG A 84 10.79 18.73 -21.44
N LEU A 85 11.38 18.59 -20.25
CA LEU A 85 11.83 19.73 -19.44
C LEU A 85 12.93 20.52 -20.15
N ASN A 86 13.89 19.85 -20.77
CA ASN A 86 14.95 20.50 -21.57
C ASN A 86 14.35 21.25 -22.77
N HIS A 87 13.41 20.65 -23.49
CA HIS A 87 12.75 21.29 -24.63
C HIS A 87 12.01 22.59 -24.25
N ILE A 88 11.50 22.71 -23.01
CA ILE A 88 10.84 23.93 -22.53
C ILE A 88 11.79 24.86 -21.75
N GLY A 89 13.09 24.70 -21.90
CA GLY A 89 14.11 25.62 -21.38
C GLY A 89 14.58 25.36 -19.95
N TYR A 90 14.26 24.21 -19.35
CA TYR A 90 14.73 23.87 -18.01
C TYR A 90 15.86 22.84 -18.07
N LYS A 91 17.00 23.12 -17.43
CA LYS A 91 18.11 22.16 -17.32
C LYS A 91 17.66 20.92 -16.55
N SER A 92 17.51 19.79 -17.23
CA SER A 92 17.07 18.55 -16.64
C SER A 92 17.92 17.37 -17.09
N GLN A 93 18.02 16.34 -16.23
CA GLN A 93 18.74 15.11 -16.54
C GLN A 93 18.06 13.92 -15.87
N SER A 94 17.96 12.80 -16.60
CA SER A 94 17.52 11.52 -16.06
C SER A 94 18.67 10.86 -15.27
N TRP A 95 18.31 10.24 -14.13
CA TRP A 95 19.24 9.57 -13.24
C TRP A 95 18.73 8.20 -12.88
N MET A 96 19.52 7.18 -13.19
CA MET A 96 19.20 5.79 -12.82
C MET A 96 19.68 5.52 -11.39
N GLY A 97 19.14 4.49 -10.75
CA GLY A 97 19.51 4.12 -9.38
C GLY A 97 21.00 3.90 -9.17
N TRP A 98 21.68 3.32 -10.16
CA TRP A 98 23.13 3.11 -10.14
C TRP A 98 23.96 4.39 -10.38
N GLN A 99 23.41 5.39 -11.07
CA GLN A 99 24.08 6.68 -11.30
C GLN A 99 24.04 7.59 -10.08
N VAL A 100 23.00 7.48 -9.23
CA VAL A 100 22.83 8.30 -8.01
C VAL A 100 23.88 8.01 -6.94
N PRO A 101 24.46 6.88 -6.56
CA PRO A 101 23.97 5.52 -6.42
C PRO A 101 22.99 5.33 -5.25
N ILE A 102 21.93 4.57 -5.48
CA ILE A 102 20.96 4.17 -4.47
C ILE A 102 21.29 2.75 -4.03
N LEU A 103 21.96 2.60 -2.86
CA LEU A 103 22.35 1.29 -2.35
C LEU A 103 21.15 0.58 -1.71
N THR A 104 21.04 -0.70 -2.00
CA THR A 104 19.99 -1.58 -1.48
C THR A 104 20.57 -2.80 -0.76
N LYS A 105 19.74 -3.43 0.06
CA LYS A 105 20.01 -4.72 0.71
C LYS A 105 18.76 -5.59 0.64
N GLY A 106 18.95 -6.90 0.54
CA GLY A 106 17.86 -7.90 0.47
C GLY A 106 17.85 -8.64 -0.86
N ASN A 107 16.80 -9.41 -1.08
CA ASN A 107 16.65 -10.26 -2.25
C ASN A 107 16.25 -9.45 -3.48
N HIS A 108 16.66 -9.89 -4.66
CA HIS A 108 16.16 -9.39 -5.93
C HIS A 108 14.63 -9.43 -5.97
N GLY A 109 14.00 -8.44 -6.59
CA GLY A 109 12.54 -8.27 -6.64
C GLY A 109 11.90 -7.66 -5.38
N SER A 110 12.64 -7.54 -4.24
CA SER A 110 12.10 -7.06 -2.96
C SER A 110 13.16 -6.41 -2.05
N SER A 111 14.17 -5.80 -2.62
CA SER A 111 15.25 -5.12 -1.91
C SER A 111 14.76 -3.86 -1.18
N ARG A 112 15.54 -3.39 -0.20
CA ARG A 112 15.27 -2.14 0.55
C ARG A 112 16.44 -1.17 0.41
N ILE A 113 16.13 0.12 0.28
CA ILE A 113 17.13 1.18 0.22
C ILE A 113 17.76 1.34 1.61
N ILE A 114 19.10 1.29 1.66
CA ILE A 114 19.88 1.47 2.89
C ILE A 114 20.69 2.75 2.89
N LYS A 115 21.07 3.27 1.69
CA LYS A 115 21.87 4.48 1.56
C LYS A 115 21.68 5.13 0.19
N ILE A 116 21.77 6.47 0.14
CA ILE A 116 21.75 7.25 -1.11
C ILE A 116 22.93 8.20 -1.12
N TYR A 117 23.79 8.13 -2.15
CA TYR A 117 24.93 9.02 -2.31
C TYR A 117 24.50 10.30 -3.02
N LYS A 118 24.20 11.32 -2.24
CA LYS A 118 23.52 12.55 -2.70
C LYS A 118 24.40 13.61 -3.35
N LYS A 119 25.75 13.52 -3.25
CA LYS A 119 26.70 14.59 -3.66
C LYS A 119 26.46 15.08 -5.10
N ARG A 120 26.35 14.15 -6.05
CA ARG A 120 26.15 14.49 -7.49
C ARG A 120 24.82 15.20 -7.72
N ILE A 121 23.75 14.70 -7.12
CA ILE A 121 22.41 15.28 -7.25
C ILE A 121 22.34 16.66 -6.59
N ILE A 122 22.95 16.85 -5.42
CA ILE A 122 23.01 18.16 -4.75
C ILE A 122 23.76 19.18 -5.61
N ASN A 123 24.88 18.80 -6.19
CA ASN A 123 25.60 19.69 -7.09
C ASN A 123 24.78 20.07 -8.33
N PHE A 124 24.08 19.11 -8.92
CA PHE A 124 23.18 19.35 -10.04
C PHE A 124 22.04 20.31 -9.69
N LEU A 125 21.41 20.13 -8.51
CA LEU A 125 20.37 21.02 -7.98
C LEU A 125 20.90 22.44 -7.70
N LYS A 126 22.11 22.59 -7.16
CA LYS A 126 22.73 23.90 -6.92
C LYS A 126 22.92 24.67 -8.23
N ASN A 127 23.30 23.99 -9.30
CA ASN A 127 23.50 24.54 -10.65
C ASN A 127 22.18 24.69 -11.44
N GLY A 128 21.03 24.75 -10.76
CA GLY A 128 19.71 24.97 -11.37
C GLY A 128 19.12 23.76 -12.07
N GLY A 129 19.74 22.59 -11.99
CA GLY A 129 19.27 21.36 -12.64
C GLY A 129 18.09 20.71 -11.92
N ILE A 130 17.25 20.01 -12.68
CA ILE A 130 16.13 19.22 -12.23
C ILE A 130 16.47 17.73 -12.42
N PRO A 131 16.88 16.99 -11.37
CA PRO A 131 17.13 15.57 -11.49
C PRO A 131 15.78 14.80 -11.58
N VAL A 132 15.65 13.98 -12.62
CA VAL A 132 14.56 13.03 -12.78
C VAL A 132 15.10 11.63 -12.49
N ILE A 133 14.76 11.09 -11.33
CA ILE A 133 15.32 9.84 -10.81
C ILE A 133 14.37 8.69 -11.11
N ALA A 134 14.89 7.60 -11.65
CA ALA A 134 14.14 6.37 -11.82
C ALA A 134 13.78 5.78 -10.45
N GLY A 135 12.49 5.69 -10.16
CA GLY A 135 12.00 5.02 -8.97
C GLY A 135 12.16 3.50 -9.05
N PHE A 136 11.70 2.79 -8.01
CA PHE A 136 11.61 1.32 -8.00
C PHE A 136 12.96 0.58 -8.01
N GLN A 137 14.07 1.22 -8.29
CA GLN A 137 15.37 0.58 -8.52
C GLN A 137 16.49 1.14 -7.64
N GLY A 138 17.49 0.31 -7.42
CA GLY A 138 18.78 0.66 -6.80
C GLY A 138 19.86 -0.31 -7.26
N ILE A 139 20.95 -0.38 -6.51
CA ILE A 139 22.04 -1.33 -6.72
C ILE A 139 22.37 -2.07 -5.43
N SER A 140 22.69 -3.34 -5.56
CA SER A 140 23.26 -4.16 -4.50
C SER A 140 24.76 -3.85 -4.28
N PRO A 141 25.38 -4.33 -3.20
CA PRO A 141 26.81 -4.14 -2.96
C PRO A 141 27.72 -4.64 -4.09
N ASP A 142 27.34 -5.70 -4.75
CA ASP A 142 27.99 -6.30 -5.93
C ASP A 142 27.64 -5.59 -7.25
N ARG A 143 27.05 -4.38 -7.16
CA ARG A 143 26.69 -3.51 -8.29
C ARG A 143 25.65 -4.08 -9.27
N ARG A 144 24.86 -5.08 -8.87
CA ARG A 144 23.72 -5.54 -9.66
C ARG A 144 22.53 -4.63 -9.45
N ILE A 145 21.76 -4.39 -10.50
CA ILE A 145 20.48 -3.69 -10.39
C ILE A 145 19.53 -4.51 -9.51
N THR A 146 18.83 -3.84 -8.61
CA THR A 146 17.84 -4.42 -7.71
C THR A 146 16.53 -3.64 -7.80
N THR A 147 15.41 -4.30 -7.55
CA THR A 147 14.11 -3.65 -7.47
C THR A 147 13.49 -3.77 -6.08
N LEU A 148 12.62 -2.80 -5.73
CA LEU A 148 12.08 -2.63 -4.37
C LEU A 148 10.73 -3.32 -4.17
N GLY A 149 10.26 -4.07 -5.15
CA GLY A 149 8.95 -4.71 -5.11
C GLY A 149 7.78 -3.73 -5.28
N ARG A 150 6.56 -4.19 -4.97
CA ARG A 150 5.34 -3.38 -5.16
C ARG A 150 5.38 -2.08 -4.36
N GLY A 151 5.02 -0.97 -5.01
CA GLY A 151 5.10 0.37 -4.41
C GLY A 151 6.52 0.95 -4.34
N GLY A 152 7.49 0.30 -4.98
CA GLY A 152 8.89 0.69 -4.90
C GLY A 152 9.19 2.11 -5.35
N SER A 153 8.44 2.68 -6.30
CA SER A 153 8.64 4.09 -6.69
C SER A 153 8.16 5.07 -5.60
N ASP A 154 7.13 4.71 -4.82
CA ASP A 154 6.71 5.50 -3.65
C ASP A 154 7.76 5.41 -2.55
N ALA A 155 8.28 4.19 -2.28
CA ALA A 155 9.38 3.98 -1.35
C ALA A 155 10.63 4.76 -1.77
N SER A 156 11.00 4.75 -3.06
CA SER A 156 12.10 5.56 -3.59
C SER A 156 11.92 7.05 -3.28
N ALA A 157 10.72 7.60 -3.52
CA ALA A 157 10.44 9.02 -3.28
C ALA A 157 10.54 9.39 -1.80
N ILE A 158 10.04 8.55 -0.91
CA ILE A 158 10.10 8.74 0.54
C ILE A 158 11.54 8.71 1.03
N MET A 159 12.31 7.71 0.61
CA MET A 159 13.73 7.60 0.99
C MET A 159 14.56 8.75 0.42
N ILE A 160 14.31 9.15 -0.83
CA ILE A 160 14.93 10.35 -1.41
C ILE A 160 14.55 11.60 -0.59
N ALA A 161 13.30 11.77 -0.23
CA ALA A 161 12.88 12.90 0.59
C ALA A 161 13.60 12.92 1.95
N GLN A 162 13.77 11.78 2.59
CA GLN A 162 14.51 11.63 3.84
C GLN A 162 15.99 12.00 3.66
N PHE A 163 16.70 11.34 2.74
CA PHE A 163 18.14 11.54 2.57
C PHE A 163 18.49 12.95 2.14
N PHE A 164 17.63 13.59 1.34
CA PHE A 164 17.83 14.98 0.90
C PHE A 164 17.24 16.02 1.86
N LYS A 165 16.64 15.60 2.97
CA LYS A 165 15.93 16.45 3.95
C LYS A 165 14.95 17.39 3.24
N ALA A 166 14.12 16.81 2.38
CA ALA A 166 13.14 17.57 1.63
C ALA A 166 12.05 18.14 2.55
N GLU A 167 11.61 19.37 2.28
CA GLU A 167 10.52 20.01 3.01
C GLU A 167 9.18 19.31 2.76
N LYS A 168 9.01 18.75 1.55
CA LYS A 168 7.77 18.09 1.12
C LYS A 168 8.06 16.88 0.26
N CYS A 169 7.30 15.81 0.49
CA CYS A 169 7.20 14.65 -0.40
C CYS A 169 5.78 14.60 -0.95
N ILE A 170 5.63 14.73 -2.27
CA ILE A 170 4.32 14.77 -2.93
C ILE A 170 4.22 13.61 -3.89
N ILE A 171 3.22 12.77 -3.69
CA ILE A 171 2.93 11.60 -4.54
C ILE A 171 1.74 11.93 -5.43
N TYR A 172 2.01 12.08 -6.71
CA TYR A 172 1.01 12.29 -7.74
C TYR A 172 0.52 10.94 -8.27
N THR A 173 -0.81 10.79 -8.28
CA THR A 173 -1.52 9.58 -8.69
C THR A 173 -2.77 9.95 -9.50
N ASP A 174 -3.61 8.99 -9.86
CA ASP A 174 -4.87 9.18 -10.58
C ASP A 174 -6.05 9.54 -9.66
N VAL A 175 -5.90 9.42 -8.34
CA VAL A 175 -6.93 9.81 -7.38
C VAL A 175 -6.63 11.17 -6.75
N GLU A 176 -7.67 11.87 -6.29
CA GLU A 176 -7.53 13.20 -5.69
C GLU A 176 -6.96 13.20 -4.27
N GLY A 177 -6.80 12.02 -3.67
CA GLY A 177 -6.36 11.80 -2.29
C GLY A 177 -6.97 10.55 -1.72
N VAL A 178 -6.93 10.41 -0.38
CA VAL A 178 -7.55 9.34 0.37
C VAL A 178 -8.99 9.73 0.70
N TYR A 179 -9.92 8.81 0.52
CA TYR A 179 -11.34 9.03 0.80
C TYR A 179 -11.79 8.22 2.01
N THR A 180 -12.88 8.65 2.63
CA THR A 180 -13.51 7.95 3.78
C THR A 180 -13.93 6.52 3.45
N THR A 181 -14.17 6.22 2.19
CA THR A 181 -14.27 4.87 1.59
C THR A 181 -14.08 4.99 0.08
N ASP A 182 -14.15 3.88 -0.68
CA ASP A 182 -14.02 3.91 -2.14
C ASP A 182 -15.16 4.72 -2.79
N PRO A 183 -14.87 5.84 -3.46
CA PRO A 183 -15.89 6.70 -4.08
C PRO A 183 -16.65 6.03 -5.22
N ARG A 184 -16.10 4.97 -5.81
CA ARG A 184 -16.79 4.17 -6.83
C ARG A 184 -17.90 3.31 -6.23
N MET A 185 -17.81 3.00 -4.93
CA MET A 185 -18.81 2.24 -4.20
C MET A 185 -19.81 3.15 -3.50
N ILE A 186 -19.35 4.23 -2.87
CA ILE A 186 -20.18 5.19 -2.12
C ILE A 186 -19.90 6.59 -2.67
N ARG A 187 -20.85 7.12 -3.43
CA ARG A 187 -20.71 8.45 -4.09
C ARG A 187 -20.52 9.59 -3.10
N ASP A 188 -21.12 9.50 -1.91
CA ASP A 188 -21.05 10.51 -0.85
C ASP A 188 -19.78 10.43 -0.01
N SER A 189 -18.80 9.58 -0.41
CA SER A 189 -17.54 9.52 0.28
C SER A 189 -16.77 10.84 0.19
N LYS A 190 -16.20 11.29 1.29
CA LYS A 190 -15.45 12.55 1.37
C LYS A 190 -13.96 12.32 1.32
N LYS A 191 -13.25 13.26 0.68
CA LYS A 191 -11.80 13.26 0.70
C LYS A 191 -11.30 13.66 2.09
N ILE A 192 -10.42 12.88 2.65
CA ILE A 192 -9.77 13.12 3.93
C ILE A 192 -8.67 14.17 3.71
N LYS A 193 -8.74 15.30 4.43
CA LYS A 193 -7.74 16.37 4.31
C LYS A 193 -6.41 15.97 4.93
N VAL A 194 -6.45 15.36 6.11
CA VAL A 194 -5.27 14.91 6.86
C VAL A 194 -5.58 13.56 7.51
N ILE A 195 -4.63 12.64 7.46
CA ILE A 195 -4.72 11.30 8.04
C ILE A 195 -3.41 10.95 8.73
N SER A 196 -3.47 10.19 9.83
CA SER A 196 -2.26 9.69 10.50
C SER A 196 -1.62 8.54 9.71
N TYR A 197 -0.32 8.29 9.97
CA TYR A 197 0.34 7.12 9.38
C TYR A 197 -0.33 5.80 9.79
N GLU A 198 -0.76 5.70 11.05
CA GLU A 198 -1.41 4.53 11.61
C GLU A 198 -2.72 4.22 10.89
N GLU A 199 -3.59 5.23 10.77
CA GLU A 199 -4.87 5.09 10.05
C GLU A 199 -4.66 4.79 8.56
N MET A 200 -3.70 5.47 7.93
CA MET A 200 -3.40 5.23 6.51
C MET A 200 -2.82 3.83 6.27
N LEU A 201 -1.98 3.33 7.18
CA LEU A 201 -1.43 1.98 7.11
C LEU A 201 -2.57 0.93 7.18
N GLU A 202 -3.50 1.10 8.12
CA GLU A 202 -4.67 0.23 8.23
C GLU A 202 -5.57 0.31 7.00
N MET A 203 -5.87 1.52 6.52
CA MET A 203 -6.67 1.68 5.30
C MET A 203 -6.02 1.03 4.08
N SER A 204 -4.71 1.16 3.93
CA SER A 204 -3.97 0.59 2.80
C SER A 204 -3.86 -0.93 2.86
N SER A 205 -3.67 -1.50 4.03
CA SER A 205 -3.61 -2.95 4.23
C SER A 205 -4.97 -3.62 3.99
N LEU A 206 -6.06 -2.89 4.19
CA LEU A 206 -7.43 -3.37 4.11
C LEU A 206 -8.16 -3.05 2.79
N GLY A 207 -7.46 -2.50 1.78
CA GLY A 207 -8.03 -2.36 0.43
C GLY A 207 -8.04 -0.95 -0.16
N ALA A 208 -7.67 0.08 0.58
CA ALA A 208 -7.49 1.42 0.01
C ALA A 208 -6.20 1.45 -0.84
N LYS A 209 -6.33 1.23 -2.15
CA LYS A 209 -5.21 1.06 -3.10
C LYS A 209 -4.51 2.37 -3.49
N VAL A 210 -4.49 3.37 -2.61
CA VAL A 210 -3.88 4.68 -2.91
C VAL A 210 -2.36 4.64 -2.77
N MET A 211 -1.87 3.95 -1.73
CA MET A 211 -0.45 3.71 -1.47
C MET A 211 -0.23 2.29 -0.96
N GLN A 212 0.98 1.76 -1.14
CA GLN A 212 1.34 0.47 -0.57
C GLN A 212 1.69 0.61 0.93
N PRO A 213 1.29 -0.36 1.79
CA PRO A 213 1.57 -0.31 3.23
C PRO A 213 3.05 -0.11 3.56
N ILE A 214 3.94 -0.77 2.83
CA ILE A 214 5.39 -0.66 3.04
C ILE A 214 5.90 0.79 2.89
N SER A 215 5.38 1.53 1.90
CA SER A 215 5.78 2.93 1.67
C SER A 215 5.29 3.85 2.79
N ILE A 216 4.12 3.57 3.37
CA ILE A 216 3.60 4.33 4.52
C ILE A 216 4.42 4.02 5.77
N GLN A 217 4.80 2.75 5.95
CA GLN A 217 5.69 2.35 7.04
C GLN A 217 7.05 3.04 6.95
N ASP A 218 7.64 3.12 5.76
CA ASP A 218 8.89 3.84 5.53
C ASP A 218 8.74 5.33 5.86
N ALA A 219 7.64 5.96 5.44
CA ALA A 219 7.35 7.36 5.77
C ALA A 219 7.21 7.59 7.29
N ARG A 220 6.50 6.69 7.98
CA ARG A 220 6.34 6.73 9.44
C ARG A 220 7.67 6.63 10.17
N LEU A 221 8.49 5.62 9.82
CA LEU A 221 9.80 5.39 10.44
C LEU A 221 10.75 6.57 10.24
N ASN A 222 10.71 7.19 9.05
CA ASN A 222 11.57 8.31 8.69
C ASN A 222 10.94 9.69 8.97
N ARG A 223 9.72 9.73 9.51
CA ARG A 223 8.97 10.95 9.85
C ARG A 223 8.80 11.91 8.66
N ILE A 224 8.53 11.35 7.48
CA ILE A 224 8.34 12.10 6.23
C ILE A 224 6.86 12.33 5.97
N ASP A 225 6.43 13.57 6.03
CA ASP A 225 5.07 13.95 5.64
C ASP A 225 4.87 13.74 4.14
N ILE A 226 3.79 13.04 3.78
CA ILE A 226 3.43 12.75 2.39
C ILE A 226 2.16 13.49 2.03
N ASN A 227 2.17 14.18 0.89
CA ASN A 227 0.95 14.73 0.32
C ASN A 227 0.56 13.93 -0.92
N VAL A 228 -0.57 13.25 -0.87
CA VAL A 228 -1.11 12.50 -2.02
C VAL A 228 -2.02 13.41 -2.82
N LYS A 229 -1.74 13.59 -4.11
CA LYS A 229 -2.47 14.50 -5.01
C LYS A 229 -2.80 13.86 -6.35
N SER A 230 -3.83 14.37 -7.01
CA SER A 230 -4.09 14.03 -8.40
C SER A 230 -3.12 14.74 -9.35
N SER A 231 -2.62 14.01 -10.34
CA SER A 231 -1.91 14.60 -11.48
C SER A 231 -2.85 15.15 -12.56
N PHE A 232 -4.17 14.93 -12.42
CA PHE A 232 -5.19 15.31 -13.40
C PHE A 232 -5.99 16.55 -12.99
N LYS A 233 -6.14 16.76 -11.68
CA LYS A 233 -6.94 17.82 -11.11
C LYS A 233 -6.12 18.68 -10.15
N ASN A 234 -6.19 19.99 -10.31
CA ASN A 234 -5.49 20.91 -9.40
C ASN A 234 -6.31 21.10 -8.12
N LYS A 235 -6.27 20.10 -7.24
CA LYS A 235 -6.95 20.13 -5.93
C LYS A 235 -5.96 19.85 -4.80
N THR A 236 -6.32 20.33 -3.60
CA THR A 236 -5.60 19.94 -2.37
C THR A 236 -5.75 18.44 -2.17
N GLY A 237 -4.65 17.74 -1.98
CA GLY A 237 -4.64 16.30 -1.76
C GLY A 237 -5.01 15.90 -0.32
N THR A 238 -4.50 14.74 0.10
CA THR A 238 -4.51 14.26 1.47
C THR A 238 -3.10 14.33 2.04
N LEU A 239 -2.95 14.97 3.20
CA LEU A 239 -1.70 14.98 3.96
C LEU A 239 -1.66 13.76 4.88
N ILE A 240 -0.64 12.92 4.73
CA ILE A 240 -0.32 11.80 5.63
C ILE A 240 0.83 12.26 6.52
N THR A 241 0.62 12.32 7.83
CA THR A 241 1.58 12.88 8.78
C THR A 241 1.47 12.24 10.16
N LYS A 242 2.45 12.47 11.02
CA LYS A 242 2.32 12.12 12.43
C LYS A 242 1.22 12.96 13.05
N ARG A 243 0.25 12.32 13.72
CA ARG A 243 -0.88 13.01 14.34
C ARG A 243 -0.40 14.04 15.35
N LYS A 244 -0.64 15.31 15.06
CA LYS A 244 -0.63 16.39 16.04
C LYS A 244 -2.08 16.85 16.19
N ASN A 245 -2.73 16.55 17.32
CA ASN A 245 -4.00 17.11 17.84
C ASN A 245 -5.09 17.64 16.85
N ILE A 246 -5.06 17.25 15.58
CA ILE A 246 -5.83 17.90 14.51
C ILE A 246 -7.29 17.43 14.50
N PHE A 247 -7.62 16.29 15.12
CA PHE A 247 -8.97 15.73 15.04
C PHE A 247 -9.48 15.20 16.41
N ARG A 248 -9.72 16.10 17.35
CA ARG A 248 -10.44 15.73 18.59
C ARG A 248 -11.89 15.27 18.34
N ASN A 249 -12.48 15.54 17.15
CA ASN A 249 -13.91 15.39 16.92
C ASN A 249 -14.32 14.24 15.97
N LYS A 250 -13.42 13.50 15.33
CA LYS A 250 -13.79 12.37 14.49
C LYS A 250 -13.38 11.03 15.12
N ILE A 251 -14.38 10.25 15.49
CA ILE A 251 -14.19 8.91 16.08
C ILE A 251 -13.66 7.95 15.02
N ILE A 252 -14.30 7.96 13.84
CA ILE A 252 -13.97 7.12 12.68
C ILE A 252 -13.48 8.02 11.54
N THR A 253 -12.35 7.65 10.95
CA THR A 253 -11.73 8.36 9.83
C THR A 253 -12.16 7.78 8.50
N GLY A 254 -12.37 6.47 8.43
CA GLY A 254 -12.79 5.82 7.19
C GLY A 254 -13.18 4.37 7.34
N ILE A 255 -13.66 3.82 6.22
CA ILE A 255 -14.08 2.42 6.08
C ILE A 255 -13.32 1.81 4.91
N SER A 256 -12.61 0.72 5.18
CA SER A 256 -12.00 -0.12 4.16
C SER A 256 -12.70 -1.46 4.06
N PHE A 257 -12.62 -2.08 2.89
CA PHE A 257 -13.18 -3.41 2.66
C PHE A 257 -12.33 -4.21 1.67
N THR A 258 -12.38 -5.54 1.80
CA THR A 258 -11.82 -6.46 0.82
C THR A 258 -12.80 -7.57 0.48
N LYS A 259 -12.88 -7.92 -0.80
CA LYS A 259 -13.73 -9.01 -1.35
C LYS A 259 -12.88 -10.21 -1.79
N ASN A 260 -11.57 -10.13 -1.58
CA ASN A 260 -10.61 -11.13 -2.05
C ASN A 260 -10.03 -11.97 -0.90
N ASP A 261 -10.77 -12.12 0.18
CA ASP A 261 -10.39 -12.95 1.29
C ASP A 261 -11.28 -14.21 1.33
N ALA A 262 -10.75 -15.29 1.90
CA ALA A 262 -11.48 -16.51 2.20
C ALA A 262 -11.36 -16.83 3.68
N LYS A 263 -12.45 -17.30 4.28
CA LYS A 263 -12.49 -17.82 5.66
C LYS A 263 -12.09 -19.28 5.64
N VAL A 264 -11.15 -19.65 6.47
CA VAL A 264 -10.72 -21.03 6.72
C VAL A 264 -11.00 -21.35 8.17
N SER A 265 -11.75 -22.43 8.45
CA SER A 265 -12.03 -22.89 9.80
C SER A 265 -11.59 -24.34 9.94
N LEU A 266 -10.71 -24.58 10.90
CA LEU A 266 -10.35 -25.91 11.38
C LEU A 266 -11.21 -26.21 12.60
N VAL A 267 -12.08 -27.19 12.52
CA VAL A 267 -13.05 -27.55 13.56
C VAL A 267 -12.55 -28.80 14.30
N GLY A 268 -12.68 -28.80 15.62
CA GLY A 268 -12.30 -29.95 16.46
C GLY A 268 -10.79 -30.21 16.43
N VAL A 269 -9.99 -29.17 16.51
CA VAL A 269 -8.54 -29.29 16.67
C VAL A 269 -8.22 -29.63 18.13
N LYS A 270 -7.42 -30.66 18.39
CA LYS A 270 -7.02 -31.02 19.74
C LYS A 270 -6.27 -29.85 20.41
N ASP A 271 -6.83 -29.33 21.51
CA ASP A 271 -6.21 -28.20 22.22
C ASP A 271 -4.99 -28.66 23.00
N ARG A 272 -3.83 -28.13 22.62
CA ARG A 272 -2.54 -28.38 23.27
C ARG A 272 -1.55 -27.28 22.94
N PRO A 273 -0.57 -27.00 23.81
CA PRO A 273 0.49 -26.03 23.51
C PRO A 273 1.19 -26.35 22.19
N GLY A 274 1.37 -25.31 21.36
CA GLY A 274 2.05 -25.39 20.06
C GLY A 274 1.16 -25.81 18.88
N VAL A 275 -0.14 -26.10 19.07
CA VAL A 275 -1.01 -26.49 17.96
C VAL A 275 -1.17 -25.35 16.93
N ALA A 276 -1.40 -24.12 17.37
CA ALA A 276 -1.47 -22.96 16.47
C ALA A 276 -0.17 -22.80 15.66
N ALA A 277 1.00 -22.91 16.31
CA ALA A 277 2.28 -22.86 15.63
C ALA A 277 2.41 -23.94 14.54
N SER A 278 1.96 -25.17 14.83
CA SER A 278 2.01 -26.27 13.85
C SER A 278 1.09 -26.05 12.64
N ILE A 279 -0.03 -25.33 12.83
CA ILE A 279 -0.98 -24.96 11.76
C ILE A 279 -0.39 -23.85 10.87
N PHE A 280 0.17 -22.80 11.49
CA PHE A 280 0.64 -21.64 10.74
C PHE A 280 2.05 -21.76 10.17
N LYS A 281 2.90 -22.64 10.72
CA LYS A 281 4.26 -22.87 10.20
C LYS A 281 4.29 -23.20 8.71
N PRO A 282 3.57 -24.22 8.20
CA PRO A 282 3.58 -24.53 6.77
C PRO A 282 3.01 -23.40 5.89
N LEU A 283 2.08 -22.60 6.40
CA LEU A 283 1.57 -21.45 5.68
C LEU A 283 2.63 -20.36 5.54
N SER A 284 3.34 -20.06 6.62
CA SER A 284 4.45 -19.10 6.65
C SER A 284 5.60 -19.51 5.72
N GLU A 285 6.05 -20.75 5.79
CA GLU A 285 7.11 -21.31 4.94
C GLU A 285 6.74 -21.25 3.44
N ASN A 286 5.45 -21.23 3.14
CA ASN A 286 4.91 -21.11 1.80
C ASN A 286 4.47 -19.71 1.41
N SER A 287 4.85 -18.68 2.20
CA SER A 287 4.53 -17.26 1.98
C SER A 287 3.04 -16.94 1.90
N ILE A 288 2.20 -17.71 2.62
CA ILE A 288 0.77 -17.46 2.74
C ILE A 288 0.53 -16.55 3.95
N ASN A 289 0.04 -15.34 3.67
CA ASN A 289 -0.31 -14.38 4.72
C ASN A 289 -1.67 -14.74 5.32
N VAL A 290 -1.71 -14.76 6.65
CA VAL A 290 -2.91 -15.04 7.44
C VAL A 290 -3.35 -13.75 8.14
N ASP A 291 -4.67 -13.53 8.22
CA ASP A 291 -5.29 -12.38 8.91
C ASP A 291 -6.53 -12.84 9.68
N MET A 292 -7.07 -12.01 10.57
CA MET A 292 -8.26 -12.28 11.40
C MET A 292 -8.24 -13.66 12.07
N VAL A 293 -7.20 -13.98 12.83
CA VAL A 293 -7.13 -15.25 13.56
C VAL A 293 -8.01 -15.21 14.80
N VAL A 294 -8.94 -16.16 14.91
CA VAL A 294 -9.83 -16.34 16.07
C VAL A 294 -9.78 -17.80 16.49
N GLN A 295 -9.56 -18.02 17.76
CA GLN A 295 -9.56 -19.35 18.40
C GLN A 295 -10.65 -19.41 19.46
N ASN A 296 -11.52 -20.43 19.40
CA ASN A 296 -12.57 -20.68 20.38
C ASN A 296 -12.35 -22.04 21.02
N ILE A 297 -12.31 -22.09 22.33
CA ILE A 297 -12.23 -23.34 23.08
C ILE A 297 -13.63 -24.01 23.06
N SER A 298 -13.68 -25.30 22.78
CA SER A 298 -14.92 -26.09 22.85
C SER A 298 -15.43 -26.21 24.29
N ALA A 299 -16.73 -26.48 24.46
CA ALA A 299 -17.36 -26.60 25.78
C ALA A 299 -16.70 -27.69 26.68
N ASN A 300 -16.08 -28.71 26.09
CA ASN A 300 -15.43 -29.79 26.83
C ASN A 300 -13.94 -29.46 27.20
N GLY A 301 -13.42 -28.29 26.79
CA GLY A 301 -12.05 -27.86 27.05
C GLY A 301 -10.94 -28.69 26.37
N LYS A 302 -11.29 -29.70 25.56
CA LYS A 302 -10.32 -30.63 24.94
C LYS A 302 -10.03 -30.32 23.48
N GLU A 303 -10.91 -29.57 22.83
CA GLU A 303 -10.83 -29.20 21.43
C GLU A 303 -10.95 -27.70 21.28
N THR A 304 -10.45 -27.21 20.19
CA THR A 304 -10.56 -25.80 19.79
C THR A 304 -10.96 -25.70 18.32
N ASP A 305 -11.74 -24.66 18.00
CA ASP A 305 -11.97 -24.26 16.62
C ASP A 305 -11.09 -23.09 16.30
N LEU A 306 -10.31 -23.21 15.24
CA LEU A 306 -9.41 -22.15 14.79
C LEU A 306 -9.89 -21.62 13.44
N THR A 307 -10.31 -20.34 13.42
CA THR A 307 -10.76 -19.65 12.22
C THR A 307 -9.78 -18.55 11.86
N PHE A 308 -9.42 -18.48 10.58
CA PHE A 308 -8.58 -17.40 10.06
C PHE A 308 -8.95 -17.04 8.63
N THR A 309 -8.44 -15.91 8.14
CA THR A 309 -8.62 -15.52 6.74
C THR A 309 -7.30 -15.52 5.98
N ILE A 310 -7.39 -15.87 4.69
CA ILE A 310 -6.30 -15.86 3.71
C ILE A 310 -6.77 -15.16 2.45
N LYS A 311 -5.87 -14.88 1.51
CA LYS A 311 -6.26 -14.44 0.17
C LYS A 311 -6.93 -15.59 -0.61
N SER A 312 -7.93 -15.26 -1.41
CA SER A 312 -8.67 -16.26 -2.19
C SER A 312 -7.79 -17.03 -3.18
N GLU A 313 -6.69 -16.43 -3.64
CA GLU A 313 -5.71 -17.07 -4.52
C GLU A 313 -4.92 -18.19 -3.83
N ASP A 314 -4.80 -18.14 -2.50
CA ASP A 314 -4.05 -19.11 -1.69
C ASP A 314 -4.88 -20.31 -1.24
N ILE A 315 -6.19 -20.38 -1.54
CA ILE A 315 -7.10 -21.42 -1.05
C ILE A 315 -6.58 -22.82 -1.37
N LYS A 316 -6.31 -23.11 -2.65
CA LYS A 316 -5.87 -24.45 -3.08
C LYS A 316 -4.58 -24.89 -2.41
N LYS A 317 -3.62 -23.95 -2.27
CA LYS A 317 -2.34 -24.20 -1.62
C LYS A 317 -2.51 -24.45 -0.13
N THR A 318 -3.31 -23.62 0.54
CA THR A 318 -3.64 -23.76 1.98
C THR A 318 -4.32 -25.09 2.27
N GLU A 319 -5.34 -25.46 1.50
CA GLU A 319 -6.05 -26.72 1.67
C GLU A 319 -5.12 -27.93 1.57
N LYS A 320 -4.25 -27.94 0.54
CA LYS A 320 -3.24 -29.00 0.35
C LYS A 320 -2.27 -29.08 1.52
N LEU A 321 -1.76 -27.94 2.00
CA LEU A 321 -0.81 -27.88 3.11
C LEU A 321 -1.41 -28.37 4.42
N LEU A 322 -2.66 -28.00 4.70
CA LEU A 322 -3.34 -28.40 5.94
C LEU A 322 -3.75 -29.88 5.93
N LYS A 323 -4.32 -30.38 4.84
CA LYS A 323 -4.73 -31.80 4.69
C LYS A 323 -3.54 -32.75 4.72
N ASN A 324 -2.40 -32.36 4.16
CA ASN A 324 -1.20 -33.22 4.09
C ASN A 324 -0.36 -33.17 5.38
N ASN A 325 -0.67 -32.29 6.32
CA ASN A 325 0.10 -32.17 7.56
C ASN A 325 -0.37 -33.17 8.62
N LYS A 326 0.28 -34.32 8.70
CA LYS A 326 0.00 -35.40 9.68
C LYS A 326 0.12 -34.97 11.15
N LYS A 327 0.78 -33.84 11.43
CA LYS A 327 0.94 -33.32 12.81
C LYS A 327 -0.29 -32.57 13.32
N ILE A 328 -1.20 -32.18 12.41
CA ILE A 328 -2.42 -31.45 12.73
C ILE A 328 -3.58 -32.42 12.60
N LYS A 329 -4.26 -32.67 13.73
CA LYS A 329 -5.52 -33.44 13.74
C LYS A 329 -6.67 -32.48 13.93
N PHE A 330 -7.62 -32.48 13.02
CA PHE A 330 -8.86 -31.72 13.06
C PHE A 330 -10.00 -32.60 12.54
N ARG A 331 -11.23 -32.32 12.96
CA ARG A 331 -12.39 -33.03 12.48
C ARG A 331 -12.79 -32.56 11.09
N ASP A 332 -12.94 -31.25 10.90
CA ASP A 332 -13.39 -30.67 9.64
C ASP A 332 -12.51 -29.49 9.22
N LEU A 333 -12.36 -29.33 7.90
CA LEU A 333 -11.75 -28.15 7.27
C LEU A 333 -12.80 -27.46 6.40
N LEU A 334 -13.28 -26.32 6.87
CA LEU A 334 -14.32 -25.55 6.19
C LEU A 334 -13.71 -24.32 5.54
N ILE A 335 -13.90 -24.17 4.24
CA ILE A 335 -13.40 -23.02 3.46
C ILE A 335 -14.57 -22.29 2.82
N ASN A 336 -14.68 -20.99 3.10
CA ASN A 336 -15.72 -20.13 2.53
C ASN A 336 -15.10 -18.93 1.81
N LYS A 337 -15.24 -18.88 0.48
CA LYS A 337 -14.80 -17.78 -0.40
C LYS A 337 -15.83 -16.66 -0.59
N ASN A 338 -17.07 -16.90 -0.11
CA ASN A 338 -18.15 -15.93 -0.27
C ASN A 338 -18.22 -14.95 0.91
N VAL A 339 -17.06 -14.45 1.31
CA VAL A 339 -16.91 -13.50 2.42
C VAL A 339 -16.33 -12.19 1.97
N SER A 340 -16.61 -11.14 2.74
CA SER A 340 -15.99 -9.82 2.61
C SER A 340 -15.64 -9.31 4.00
N LYS A 341 -14.44 -8.82 4.15
CA LYS A 341 -14.00 -8.13 5.37
C LYS A 341 -14.30 -6.64 5.23
N ILE A 342 -14.96 -6.08 6.24
CA ILE A 342 -15.23 -4.64 6.36
C ILE A 342 -14.62 -4.16 7.65
N SER A 343 -13.91 -3.06 7.57
CA SER A 343 -13.20 -2.47 8.71
C SER A 343 -13.52 -0.99 8.84
N ILE A 344 -13.95 -0.58 10.02
CA ILE A 344 -13.98 0.83 10.41
C ILE A 344 -12.64 1.18 11.05
N ILE A 345 -12.10 2.34 10.72
CA ILE A 345 -10.76 2.76 11.12
C ILE A 345 -10.83 4.18 11.68
N GLY A 346 -10.21 4.41 12.83
CA GLY A 346 -10.11 5.72 13.42
C GLY A 346 -9.48 5.68 14.82
N VAL A 347 -8.50 6.52 15.03
CA VAL A 347 -7.83 6.62 16.35
C VAL A 347 -8.73 7.20 17.44
N GLY A 348 -9.87 7.83 17.08
CA GLY A 348 -10.87 8.29 18.04
C GLY A 348 -11.57 7.15 18.79
N MET A 349 -11.49 5.92 18.31
CA MET A 349 -12.05 4.73 18.99
C MET A 349 -11.36 4.43 20.32
N ILE A 350 -10.08 4.74 20.46
CA ILE A 350 -9.31 4.50 21.69
C ILE A 350 -9.99 5.13 22.93
N THR A 351 -10.61 6.30 22.73
CA THR A 351 -11.18 7.09 23.84
C THR A 351 -12.70 7.15 23.81
N THR A 352 -13.35 6.44 22.89
CA THR A 352 -14.80 6.51 22.71
C THR A 352 -15.43 5.13 22.88
N PRO A 353 -16.08 4.85 24.03
CA PRO A 353 -16.80 3.59 24.23
C PRO A 353 -18.02 3.51 23.32
N GLY A 354 -18.49 2.28 23.06
CA GLY A 354 -19.73 2.02 22.32
C GLY A 354 -19.61 1.99 20.80
N VAL A 355 -18.45 2.25 20.21
CA VAL A 355 -18.26 2.21 18.74
C VAL A 355 -18.56 0.81 18.19
N THR A 356 -18.07 -0.23 18.87
CA THR A 356 -18.31 -1.63 18.51
C THR A 356 -19.81 -1.95 18.50
N TYR A 357 -20.52 -1.55 19.55
CA TYR A 357 -21.97 -1.72 19.65
C TYR A 357 -22.70 -1.04 18.50
N ARG A 358 -22.39 0.22 18.21
CA ARG A 358 -22.99 0.98 17.10
C ARG A 358 -22.78 0.29 15.76
N MET A 359 -21.57 -0.21 15.49
CA MET A 359 -21.26 -0.95 14.27
C MET A 359 -22.15 -2.20 14.15
N PHE A 360 -22.22 -2.99 15.21
CA PHE A 360 -23.00 -4.25 15.19
C PHE A 360 -24.49 -3.98 15.10
N GLN A 361 -25.02 -3.00 15.84
CA GLN A 361 -26.42 -2.61 15.78
C GLN A 361 -26.81 -2.12 14.38
N ALA A 362 -25.96 -1.32 13.73
CA ALA A 362 -26.22 -0.83 12.38
C ALA A 362 -26.33 -1.97 11.35
N LEU A 363 -25.46 -2.98 11.47
CA LEU A 363 -25.49 -4.18 10.62
C LEU A 363 -26.71 -5.05 10.93
N ALA A 364 -27.03 -5.30 12.22
CA ALA A 364 -28.14 -6.11 12.66
C ALA A 364 -29.49 -5.54 12.22
N LYS A 365 -29.74 -4.24 12.34
CA LYS A 365 -30.94 -3.54 11.85
C LYS A 365 -31.22 -3.77 10.36
N LYS A 366 -30.20 -4.17 9.59
CA LYS A 366 -30.30 -4.46 8.16
C LYS A 366 -30.14 -5.95 7.83
N GLN A 367 -30.25 -6.80 8.85
CA GLN A 367 -30.15 -8.26 8.76
C GLN A 367 -28.85 -8.74 8.09
N ILE A 368 -27.73 -8.08 8.40
CA ILE A 368 -26.41 -8.48 7.93
C ILE A 368 -25.72 -9.25 9.07
N ASN A 369 -25.62 -10.57 8.89
CA ASN A 369 -24.97 -11.44 9.87
C ASN A 369 -23.44 -11.28 9.84
N ILE A 370 -22.83 -11.23 11.03
CA ILE A 370 -21.39 -11.16 11.24
C ILE A 370 -20.89 -12.59 11.49
N GLN A 371 -19.84 -13.00 10.75
CA GLN A 371 -19.27 -14.35 10.85
C GLN A 371 -18.00 -14.40 11.71
N VAL A 372 -17.20 -13.33 11.67
CA VAL A 372 -15.94 -13.19 12.44
C VAL A 372 -15.79 -11.73 12.84
N ILE A 373 -15.26 -11.50 14.02
CA ILE A 373 -14.94 -10.17 14.55
C ILE A 373 -13.45 -10.16 14.91
N SER A 374 -12.79 -9.07 14.61
CA SER A 374 -11.44 -8.78 15.08
C SER A 374 -11.33 -7.29 15.40
N THR A 375 -10.78 -6.97 16.55
CA THR A 375 -10.66 -5.59 17.02
C THR A 375 -9.22 -5.26 17.37
N SER A 376 -8.86 -4.00 17.20
CA SER A 376 -7.64 -3.39 17.72
C SER A 376 -7.98 -1.99 18.25
N GLU A 377 -7.00 -1.27 18.78
CA GLU A 377 -7.21 0.08 19.31
C GLU A 377 -7.80 1.07 18.29
N ILE A 378 -7.46 0.92 17.02
CA ILE A 378 -7.84 1.86 15.95
C ILE A 378 -8.65 1.24 14.83
N LYS A 379 -9.05 -0.04 14.98
CA LYS A 379 -9.72 -0.78 13.92
C LYS A 379 -10.71 -1.79 14.50
N ILE A 380 -11.89 -1.87 13.92
CA ILE A 380 -12.85 -2.96 14.13
C ILE A 380 -13.14 -3.57 12.77
N SER A 381 -12.87 -4.85 12.63
CA SER A 381 -13.09 -5.61 11.40
C SER A 381 -14.16 -6.68 11.61
N VAL A 382 -15.08 -6.79 10.66
CA VAL A 382 -16.06 -7.85 10.61
C VAL A 382 -16.00 -8.59 9.29
N LEU A 383 -16.20 -9.89 9.35
CA LEU A 383 -16.37 -10.72 8.18
C LEU A 383 -17.86 -10.97 7.97
N ILE A 384 -18.38 -10.67 6.79
CA ILE A 384 -19.77 -10.82 6.41
C ILE A 384 -19.89 -11.58 5.08
N ASN A 385 -21.10 -11.97 4.69
CA ASN A 385 -21.32 -12.52 3.36
C ASN A 385 -21.05 -11.46 2.29
N LYS A 386 -20.30 -11.83 1.27
CA LYS A 386 -19.80 -10.97 0.17
C LYS A 386 -20.92 -10.21 -0.55
N LYS A 387 -22.11 -10.78 -0.68
CA LYS A 387 -23.27 -10.13 -1.32
C LYS A 387 -23.72 -8.84 -0.62
N TYR A 388 -23.46 -8.71 0.67
CA TYR A 388 -23.85 -7.55 1.46
C TYR A 388 -22.78 -6.46 1.55
N THR A 389 -21.61 -6.61 0.91
CA THR A 389 -20.48 -5.66 1.06
C THR A 389 -20.90 -4.22 0.85
N GLN A 390 -21.52 -3.91 -0.30
CA GLN A 390 -21.90 -2.53 -0.63
C GLN A 390 -22.93 -1.97 0.36
N LYS A 391 -23.96 -2.75 0.69
CA LYS A 391 -25.01 -2.38 1.65
C LYS A 391 -24.39 -2.09 3.03
N ALA A 392 -23.49 -2.94 3.51
CA ALA A 392 -22.84 -2.76 4.80
C ALA A 392 -21.93 -1.52 4.84
N VAL A 393 -21.12 -1.29 3.80
CA VAL A 393 -20.26 -0.08 3.72
C VAL A 393 -21.13 1.18 3.72
N ALA A 394 -22.23 1.22 2.95
CA ALA A 394 -23.13 2.37 2.91
C ALA A 394 -23.79 2.67 4.27
N ILE A 395 -24.25 1.61 4.96
CA ILE A 395 -24.87 1.73 6.29
C ILE A 395 -23.88 2.29 7.31
N LEU A 396 -22.68 1.71 7.37
CA LEU A 396 -21.65 2.13 8.30
C LEU A 396 -21.13 3.55 7.99
N HIS A 397 -21.02 3.90 6.70
CA HIS A 397 -20.63 5.24 6.28
C HIS A 397 -21.63 6.30 6.77
N LYS A 398 -22.95 6.00 6.69
CA LYS A 398 -24.00 6.86 7.22
C LYS A 398 -24.00 6.88 8.74
N GLU A 399 -23.91 5.71 9.40
CA GLU A 399 -23.90 5.57 10.86
C GLU A 399 -22.82 6.40 11.52
N PHE A 400 -21.61 6.40 10.94
CA PHE A 400 -20.48 7.14 11.46
C PHE A 400 -20.33 8.56 10.86
N LYS A 401 -21.35 9.05 10.15
CA LYS A 401 -21.43 10.41 9.56
C LYS A 401 -20.19 10.77 8.73
N LEU A 402 -19.71 9.84 7.90
CA LEU A 402 -18.50 10.03 7.09
C LEU A 402 -18.75 10.86 5.81
N ASN A 403 -19.99 11.23 5.56
CA ASN A 403 -20.43 12.11 4.47
C ASN A 403 -20.46 13.61 4.86
N ASN A 404 -20.05 13.95 6.09
CA ASN A 404 -19.98 15.33 6.59
C ASN A 404 -18.57 15.90 6.57
#